data_b522d9ed9d3109059071d2c069afc466
#
_entry.id   b522d9ed9d3109059071d2c069afc466
#
_cell.length_a   1.000
_cell.length_b   1.000
_cell.length_c   1.000
_cell.angle_alpha   90.00
_cell.angle_beta   90.00
_cell.angle_gamma   90.00
#
_symmetry.space_group_name_H-M   'P 1'
#
loop_
_entity.id
_entity.type
_entity.pdbx_description
1 polymer ?
#
loop_
_entity_poly.entity_id
_entity_poly.type
_entity_poly.pdbx_seq_one_letter_code
_entity_poly.pdbx_strand_id
1 'polypeptide(L)'
;MRKENLTEKLNRLLQSEDVVNFTYTKKNGETRHARGTKKPSAITVVDENALPKGTGTPKTGVITYFDLDKEAWRALQETSLVSIETKESLEMNLV
;
A
#
# COMPACT_ATOMS: atom_id res chain seq x y z
N MET A 1 -22.06 -13.17 -3.84
CA MET A 1 -21.08 -12.51 -2.97
C MET A 1 -19.97 -11.91 -3.82
N ARG A 2 -19.76 -10.64 -3.71
CA ARG A 2 -18.76 -9.94 -4.50
C ARG A 2 -17.36 -10.21 -3.96
N LYS A 3 -16.44 -10.62 -4.83
CA LYS A 3 -15.04 -10.76 -4.45
C LYS A 3 -14.39 -9.40 -4.37
N GLU A 4 -13.62 -9.19 -3.32
CA GLU A 4 -12.79 -8.00 -3.17
C GLU A 4 -11.71 -8.00 -4.25
N ASN A 5 -11.56 -6.89 -4.99
CA ASN A 5 -10.51 -6.79 -5.99
C ASN A 5 -9.17 -6.38 -5.30
N LEU A 6 -8.08 -6.40 -6.06
CA LEU A 6 -6.75 -6.09 -5.51
C LEU A 6 -6.69 -4.68 -4.91
N THR A 7 -7.30 -3.71 -5.57
CA THR A 7 -7.30 -2.33 -5.10
C THR A 7 -8.01 -2.21 -3.76
N GLU A 8 -9.19 -2.80 -3.65
CA GLU A 8 -9.95 -2.79 -2.41
C GLU A 8 -9.19 -3.49 -1.29
N LYS A 9 -8.58 -4.64 -1.60
CA LYS A 9 -7.79 -5.40 -0.64
C LYS A 9 -6.59 -4.60 -0.15
N LEU A 10 -5.86 -3.96 -1.07
CA LEU A 10 -4.70 -3.14 -0.70
C LEU A 10 -5.10 -1.99 0.19
N ASN A 11 -6.17 -1.26 -0.16
CA ASN A 11 -6.63 -0.14 0.65
C ASN A 11 -7.04 -0.58 2.06
N ARG A 12 -7.71 -1.72 2.17
CA ARG A 12 -8.11 -2.27 3.46
C ARG A 12 -6.89 -2.64 4.30
N LEU A 13 -5.94 -3.33 3.71
CA LEU A 13 -4.73 -3.76 4.42
C LEU A 13 -3.85 -2.57 4.83
N LEU A 14 -3.72 -1.56 3.97
CA LEU A 14 -2.93 -0.38 4.29
C LEU A 14 -3.45 0.34 5.52
N GLN A 15 -4.76 0.31 5.74
CA GLN A 15 -5.38 0.96 6.90
C GLN A 15 -5.32 0.12 8.17
N SER A 16 -5.24 -1.19 8.06
CA SER A 16 -5.32 -2.11 9.20
C SER A 16 -3.99 -2.72 9.61
N GLU A 17 -3.02 -2.77 8.71
CA GLU A 17 -1.73 -3.41 8.99
C GLU A 17 -0.61 -2.39 9.14
N ASP A 18 0.36 -2.70 9.99
CA ASP A 18 1.52 -1.83 10.19
C ASP A 18 2.43 -1.80 8.96
N VAL A 19 2.50 -2.92 8.24
CA VAL A 19 3.30 -3.05 7.02
C VAL A 19 2.56 -3.91 6.02
N VAL A 20 2.47 -3.43 4.78
CA VAL A 20 1.92 -4.20 3.68
C VAL A 20 2.97 -4.26 2.57
N ASN A 21 3.28 -5.47 2.13
CA ASN A 21 4.20 -5.69 1.01
C ASN A 21 3.37 -5.90 -0.26
N PHE A 22 3.67 -5.13 -1.29
CA PHE A 22 2.96 -5.25 -2.55
C PHE A 22 3.88 -4.91 -3.72
N THR A 23 3.47 -5.35 -4.90
CA THR A 23 4.25 -5.17 -6.13
C THR A 23 3.42 -4.42 -7.16
N TYR A 24 4.03 -3.46 -7.82
CA TYR A 24 3.38 -2.72 -8.89
C TYR A 24 4.37 -2.38 -10.00
N THR A 25 3.83 -1.97 -11.15
CA THR A 25 4.63 -1.59 -12.31
C THR A 25 4.79 -0.07 -12.33
N LYS A 26 6.02 0.40 -12.42
CA LYS A 26 6.33 1.83 -12.52
C LYS A 26 6.00 2.33 -13.93
N LYS A 27 5.94 3.66 -14.08
CA LYS A 27 5.64 4.28 -15.38
C LYS A 27 6.66 3.90 -16.46
N ASN A 28 7.90 3.62 -16.07
CA ASN A 28 8.95 3.20 -17.01
C ASN A 28 8.91 1.70 -17.34
N GLY A 29 7.91 0.98 -16.82
CA GLY A 29 7.74 -0.44 -17.07
C GLY A 29 8.46 -1.36 -16.09
N GLU A 30 9.24 -0.81 -15.18
CA GLU A 30 9.94 -1.63 -14.17
C GLU A 30 9.00 -2.09 -13.07
N THR A 31 9.24 -3.28 -12.56
CA THR A 31 8.52 -3.83 -11.41
C THR A 31 9.14 -3.28 -10.12
N ARG A 32 8.28 -2.80 -9.22
CA ARG A 32 8.72 -2.30 -7.92
C ARG A 32 8.04 -3.06 -6.80
N HIS A 33 8.83 -3.49 -5.83
CA HIS A 33 8.34 -4.07 -4.58
C HIS A 33 8.31 -2.98 -3.53
N ALA A 34 7.16 -2.73 -2.94
CA ALA A 34 6.99 -1.66 -1.98
C ALA A 34 6.56 -2.19 -0.61
N ARG A 35 6.95 -1.47 0.41
CA ARG A 35 6.51 -1.71 1.80
C ARG A 35 5.84 -0.43 2.26
N GLY A 36 4.56 -0.51 2.54
CA GLY A 36 3.81 0.69 2.87
C GLY A 36 2.73 0.48 3.91
N THR A 37 2.17 1.58 4.35
CA THR A 37 1.06 1.58 5.29
C THR A 37 0.31 2.90 5.21
N LYS A 38 -0.93 2.92 5.72
CA LYS A 38 -1.68 4.14 5.96
C LYS A 38 -2.14 4.23 7.42
N LYS A 39 -1.69 3.27 8.23
CA LYS A 39 -2.07 3.22 9.63
C LYS A 39 -1.32 4.31 10.40
N PRO A 40 -2.02 5.27 11.00
CA PRO A 40 -1.35 6.41 11.65
C PRO A 40 -0.33 6.02 12.70
N SER A 41 -0.62 5.01 13.51
CA SER A 41 0.31 4.58 14.56
C SER A 41 1.62 4.03 14.00
N ALA A 42 1.57 3.38 12.84
CA ALA A 42 2.77 2.86 12.18
C ALA A 42 3.58 3.98 11.54
N ILE A 43 2.90 4.96 10.96
CA ILE A 43 3.56 6.10 10.30
C ILE A 43 4.28 6.97 11.33
N THR A 44 3.66 7.26 12.46
CA THR A 44 4.25 8.13 13.49
C THR A 44 5.48 7.51 14.15
N VAL A 45 5.62 6.19 14.14
CA VAL A 45 6.84 5.54 14.62
C VAL A 45 8.03 5.89 13.75
N VAL A 46 7.81 6.03 12.43
CA VAL A 46 8.85 6.37 11.46
C VAL A 46 9.09 7.88 11.43
N ASP A 47 8.01 8.66 11.35
CA ASP A 47 8.07 10.11 11.29
C ASP A 47 6.78 10.71 11.84
N GLU A 48 6.84 11.29 13.02
CA GLU A 48 5.68 11.86 13.68
C GLU A 48 5.04 13.02 12.91
N ASN A 49 5.79 13.64 12.00
CA ASN A 49 5.31 14.75 11.19
C ASN A 49 4.73 14.29 9.84
N ALA A 50 4.76 12.99 9.54
CA ALA A 50 4.36 12.48 8.25
C ALA A 50 2.87 12.23 8.09
N LEU A 51 2.08 12.41 9.14
CA LEU A 51 0.63 12.22 9.04
C LEU A 51 0.01 13.19 8.04
N PRO A 52 -0.98 12.74 7.25
CA PRO A 52 -1.64 13.63 6.31
C PRO A 52 -2.28 14.80 7.03
N LYS A 53 -1.98 16.00 6.58
CA LYS A 53 -2.58 17.22 7.14
C LYS A 53 -3.77 17.70 6.32
N GLY A 54 -3.98 17.09 5.18
CA GLY A 54 -4.97 17.53 4.22
C GLY A 54 -6.31 16.86 4.41
N THR A 55 -7.34 17.58 4.01
CA THR A 55 -8.70 17.06 3.92
C THR A 55 -9.05 16.73 2.48
N GLY A 56 -8.03 16.59 1.64
CA GLY A 56 -8.22 16.37 0.21
C GLY A 56 -8.96 15.07 -0.08
N THR A 57 -9.85 15.12 -1.06
CA THR A 57 -10.54 13.94 -1.54
C THR A 57 -9.53 13.06 -2.29
N PRO A 58 -9.48 11.76 -2.00
CA PRO A 58 -8.61 10.85 -2.75
C PRO A 58 -8.96 10.88 -4.24
N LYS A 59 -7.95 10.90 -5.09
CA LYS A 59 -8.17 10.84 -6.54
C LYS A 59 -8.65 9.44 -6.92
N THR A 60 -9.68 9.39 -7.74
CA THR A 60 -10.17 8.12 -8.27
C THR A 60 -9.08 7.45 -9.10
N GLY A 61 -8.90 6.16 -8.88
CA GLY A 61 -7.91 5.39 -9.65
C GLY A 61 -6.49 5.49 -9.14
N VAL A 62 -6.26 6.16 -8.02
CA VAL A 62 -4.93 6.33 -7.43
C VAL A 62 -4.94 5.77 -6.00
N ILE A 63 -3.90 4.98 -5.68
CA ILE A 63 -3.68 4.45 -4.34
C ILE A 63 -2.52 5.23 -3.72
N THR A 64 -2.76 5.87 -2.58
CA THR A 64 -1.71 6.54 -1.84
C THR A 64 -1.28 5.69 -0.66
N TYR A 65 -0.01 5.76 -0.31
CA TYR A 65 0.54 5.01 0.83
C TYR A 65 1.79 5.71 1.34
N PHE A 66 2.11 5.46 2.61
CA PHE A 66 3.38 5.93 3.18
C PHE A 66 4.42 4.84 2.93
N ASP A 67 5.43 5.13 2.12
CA ASP A 67 6.51 4.19 1.78
C ASP A 67 7.49 4.11 2.94
N LEU A 68 7.57 2.95 3.58
CA LEU A 68 8.41 2.75 4.76
C LEU A 68 9.90 2.74 4.43
N ASP A 69 10.25 2.35 3.21
CA ASP A 69 11.65 2.33 2.78
C ASP A 69 12.17 3.72 2.42
N LYS A 70 11.30 4.54 1.85
CA LYS A 70 11.65 5.92 1.47
C LYS A 70 11.28 6.93 2.54
N GLU A 71 10.51 6.51 3.53
CA GLU A 71 9.98 7.38 4.59
C GLU A 71 9.26 8.60 4.02
N ALA A 72 8.42 8.36 3.02
CA ALA A 72 7.69 9.42 2.32
C ALA A 72 6.39 8.90 1.74
N TRP A 73 5.43 9.80 1.56
CA TRP A 73 4.17 9.48 0.90
C TRP A 73 4.39 9.29 -0.59
N ARG A 74 3.78 8.26 -1.13
CA ARG A 74 3.84 7.94 -2.55
C ARG A 74 2.47 7.53 -3.06
N ALA A 75 2.34 7.48 -4.38
CA ALA A 75 1.11 7.09 -5.02
C ALA A 75 1.39 6.20 -6.22
N LEU A 76 0.46 5.28 -6.50
CA LEU A 76 0.49 4.47 -7.70
C LEU A 76 -0.90 4.43 -8.30
N GLN A 77 -0.97 4.17 -9.61
CA GLN A 77 -2.26 3.97 -10.26
C GLN A 77 -2.76 2.56 -9.93
N GLU A 78 -4.04 2.43 -9.64
CA GLU A 78 -4.60 1.12 -9.27
C GLU A 78 -4.43 0.08 -10.37
N THR A 79 -4.38 0.52 -11.65
CA THR A 79 -4.15 -0.36 -12.77
C THR A 79 -2.72 -0.90 -12.83
N SER A 80 -1.80 -0.28 -12.10
CA SER A 80 -0.40 -0.71 -12.03
C SER A 80 -0.15 -1.77 -10.98
N LEU A 81 -1.10 -2.01 -10.09
CA LEU A 81 -0.95 -2.97 -9.01
C LEU A 81 -0.90 -4.40 -9.57
N VAL A 82 0.14 -5.13 -9.22
CA VAL A 82 0.36 -6.50 -9.70
C VAL A 82 -0.07 -7.52 -8.66
N SER A 83 0.43 -7.40 -7.44
CA SER A 83 0.15 -8.38 -6.39
C SER A 83 0.33 -7.79 -5.00
N ILE A 84 -0.27 -8.45 -4.02
CA ILE A 84 -0.14 -8.11 -2.61
C ILE A 84 0.34 -9.36 -1.89
N GLU A 85 1.41 -9.22 -1.11
CA GLU A 85 1.90 -10.31 -0.29
C GLU A 85 1.25 -10.22 1.09
N THR A 86 0.60 -11.28 1.50
CA THR A 86 -0.03 -11.37 2.80
C THR A 86 0.53 -12.56 3.56
N LYS A 87 0.29 -12.60 4.86
CA LYS A 87 0.70 -13.76 5.65
C LYS A 87 0.09 -15.03 5.12
N GLU A 88 -1.16 -14.98 4.67
CA GLU A 88 -1.83 -16.14 4.09
C GLU A 88 -1.12 -16.63 2.83
N SER A 89 -0.73 -15.70 1.97
CA SER A 89 0.01 -16.05 0.75
C SER A 89 1.36 -16.66 1.07
N LEU A 90 2.06 -16.12 2.05
CA LEU A 90 3.36 -16.64 2.48
C LEU A 90 3.23 -18.03 3.08
N GLU A 91 2.22 -18.25 3.91
CA GLU A 91 1.96 -19.55 4.51
C GLU A 91 1.65 -20.61 3.45
N MET A 92 0.85 -20.24 2.45
CA MET A 92 0.52 -21.15 1.35
C MET A 92 1.77 -21.52 0.54
N ASN A 93 2.72 -20.61 0.41
CA ASN A 93 3.95 -20.87 -0.33
C ASN A 93 4.93 -21.77 0.43
N LEU A 94 4.74 -21.96 1.72
CA LEU A 94 5.60 -22.80 2.55
C LEU A 94 5.17 -24.26 2.58
N VAL A 95 4.04 -24.58 2.01
CA VAL A 95 3.51 -25.94 2.00
C VAL A 95 4.12 -26.79 0.90
#